data_d0fc2d2d9c399d59634a5a7992510c59
#
_entry.id   d0fc2d2d9c399d59634a5a7992510c59
#
_cell.length_a   1.000
_cell.length_b   1.000
_cell.length_c   1.000
_cell.angle_alpha   90.00
_cell.angle_beta   90.00
_cell.angle_gamma   90.00
#
_symmetry.space_group_name_H-M   'P 1'
#
loop_
_entity.id
_entity.type
_entity.pdbx_description
1 polymer ?
#
loop_
_entity_poly.entity_id
_entity_poly.type
_entity_poly.pdbx_seq_one_letter_code
_entity_poly.pdbx_strand_id
1 'polypeptide(L)'
;MCGSSTSQEDVDKLLDGAVMDLCVTDPPYNVNYGSLQEQQEKVGKSKNNHDKILNDNMDDESFHLFLYDFYTQMMRSLKEGGVYYIFHADTEGLNFRSALKECGGSVKETLIWVKNALVLGRQDYHWKHEPCLYGWKEGAGHYFINDRTQTTVFEDKVDLEKLTKDELIEMCKELMEEQVPTTIIHEDKPMRNDVHPTMKPIKLIGRLVKNSSRPKENVIDFFGGSGSTLIACEQLGRKCYSMELDPKYIDVIIDRWEKLTGEKAVLITE
;
A
#
# COMPACT_ATOMS: atom_id res chain seq x y z
N MET A 1 6.68 11.31 -7.87
CA MET A 1 7.70 12.35 -7.60
C MET A 1 8.71 11.80 -6.62
N CYS A 2 10.00 12.12 -6.77
CA CYS A 2 11.02 11.86 -5.75
C CYS A 2 10.96 12.98 -4.71
N GLY A 3 10.74 12.65 -3.43
CA GLY A 3 10.60 13.66 -2.37
C GLY A 3 10.24 13.04 -1.02
N SER A 4 10.14 13.89 0.01
CA SER A 4 9.84 13.48 1.38
C SER A 4 8.37 13.66 1.72
N SER A 5 7.73 12.61 2.21
CA SER A 5 6.35 12.59 2.70
C SER A 5 6.10 13.51 3.92
N THR A 6 7.18 13.91 4.61
CA THR A 6 7.14 14.84 5.76
C THR A 6 7.37 16.30 5.37
N SER A 7 7.85 16.55 4.13
CA SER A 7 8.12 17.90 3.61
C SER A 7 6.86 18.52 3.03
N GLN A 8 6.42 19.64 3.60
CA GLN A 8 5.29 20.38 3.05
C GLN A 8 5.54 20.85 1.61
N GLU A 9 6.75 21.34 1.32
CA GLU A 9 7.14 21.84 -0.01
C GLU A 9 7.05 20.72 -1.06
N ASP A 10 7.58 19.52 -0.76
CA ASP A 10 7.54 18.39 -1.67
C ASP A 10 6.10 17.92 -1.92
N VAL A 11 5.28 17.88 -0.85
CA VAL A 11 3.87 17.50 -0.96
C VAL A 11 3.09 18.53 -1.77
N ASP A 12 3.30 19.83 -1.55
CA ASP A 12 2.64 20.89 -2.31
C ASP A 12 3.02 20.82 -3.79
N LYS A 13 4.28 20.55 -4.09
CA LYS A 13 4.77 20.34 -5.46
C LYS A 13 4.13 19.11 -6.11
N LEU A 14 4.01 17.99 -5.39
CA LEU A 14 3.33 16.78 -5.90
C LEU A 14 1.88 17.05 -6.22
N LEU A 15 1.17 17.78 -5.34
CA LEU A 15 -0.26 18.01 -5.45
C LEU A 15 -0.63 19.04 -6.53
N ASP A 16 0.22 20.04 -6.75
CA ASP A 16 -0.04 21.16 -7.66
C ASP A 16 -1.46 21.74 -7.49
N GLY A 17 -1.84 21.98 -6.24
CA GLY A 17 -3.18 22.47 -5.86
C GLY A 17 -4.31 21.43 -5.91
N ALA A 18 -4.06 20.18 -6.30
CA ALA A 18 -5.06 19.14 -6.28
C ALA A 18 -5.41 18.72 -4.85
N VAL A 19 -6.65 18.31 -4.64
CA VAL A 19 -7.16 17.81 -3.35
C VAL A 19 -7.45 16.32 -3.50
N MET A 20 -7.10 15.53 -2.50
CA MET A 20 -7.15 14.08 -2.55
C MET A 20 -8.47 13.52 -2.01
N ASP A 21 -9.03 12.56 -2.70
CA ASP A 21 -10.24 11.84 -2.30
C ASP A 21 -9.93 10.65 -1.40
N LEU A 22 -8.78 10.02 -1.64
CA LEU A 22 -8.35 8.80 -0.99
C LEU A 22 -6.83 8.80 -0.80
N CYS A 23 -6.37 8.34 0.38
CA CYS A 23 -4.99 7.96 0.65
C CYS A 23 -4.90 6.45 0.86
N VAL A 24 -4.04 5.75 0.13
CA VAL A 24 -3.68 4.34 0.38
C VAL A 24 -2.18 4.27 0.45
N THR A 25 -1.62 3.90 1.61
CA THR A 25 -0.20 4.07 1.84
C THR A 25 0.39 3.06 2.82
N ASP A 26 1.69 2.80 2.68
CA ASP A 26 2.47 1.79 3.40
C ASP A 26 3.78 2.41 3.95
N PRO A 27 3.71 3.20 5.04
CA PRO A 27 4.89 3.84 5.62
C PRO A 27 5.92 2.83 6.10
N PRO A 28 7.20 3.23 6.31
CA PRO A 28 8.18 2.40 7.02
C PRO A 28 7.64 1.94 8.38
N TYR A 29 7.93 0.67 8.74
CA TYR A 29 7.37 0.06 9.97
C TYR A 29 8.29 0.17 11.19
N ASN A 30 9.49 0.73 11.03
CA ASN A 30 10.50 0.82 12.09
C ASN A 30 10.93 -0.54 12.69
N VAL A 31 10.89 -1.60 11.88
CA VAL A 31 11.19 -2.97 12.33
C VAL A 31 12.63 -3.43 12.04
N ASN A 32 13.50 -2.51 11.60
CA ASN A 32 14.92 -2.71 11.34
C ASN A 32 15.22 -3.96 10.49
N TYR A 33 14.61 -4.05 9.31
CA TYR A 33 14.81 -5.17 8.38
C TYR A 33 16.29 -5.42 8.04
N GLY A 34 17.13 -4.39 8.03
CA GLY A 34 18.56 -4.52 7.75
C GLY A 34 19.32 -5.38 8.76
N SER A 35 19.02 -5.28 10.05
CA SER A 35 19.66 -6.08 11.09
C SER A 35 19.21 -7.54 11.10
N LEU A 36 17.97 -7.81 10.68
CA LEU A 36 17.46 -9.17 10.54
C LEU A 36 18.14 -9.91 9.38
N GLN A 37 18.45 -9.19 8.29
CA GLN A 37 19.18 -9.74 7.14
C GLN A 37 20.64 -10.02 7.44
N GLU A 38 21.37 -9.11 8.10
CA GLU A 38 22.74 -9.32 8.54
C GLU A 38 22.89 -10.55 9.46
N GLN A 39 21.86 -10.86 10.26
CA GLN A 39 21.83 -12.05 11.09
C GLN A 39 21.53 -13.34 10.29
N GLN A 40 20.73 -13.26 9.24
CA GLN A 40 20.45 -14.40 8.35
C GLN A 40 21.62 -14.74 7.45
N GLU A 41 22.41 -13.76 7.01
CA GLU A 41 23.67 -13.95 6.26
C GLU A 41 24.72 -14.65 7.10
N LYS A 42 24.84 -14.33 8.39
CA LYS A 42 25.75 -15.01 9.33
C LYS A 42 25.43 -16.49 9.55
N VAL A 43 24.21 -16.90 9.23
CA VAL A 43 23.74 -18.31 9.36
C VAL A 43 23.75 -19.04 8.00
N GLY A 44 24.31 -18.45 6.95
CA GLY A 44 24.56 -19.09 5.64
C GLY A 44 23.31 -19.26 4.77
N LYS A 45 22.23 -18.52 5.04
CA LYS A 45 21.01 -18.53 4.24
C LYS A 45 20.90 -17.25 3.42
N SER A 46 21.17 -17.41 2.11
CA SER A 46 20.83 -16.47 1.02
C SER A 46 21.54 -15.12 0.96
N LYS A 47 22.29 -14.91 -0.10
CA LYS A 47 22.80 -13.61 -0.55
C LYS A 47 21.68 -12.88 -1.33
N ASN A 48 20.65 -12.43 -0.68
CA ASN A 48 19.72 -11.48 -1.30
C ASN A 48 20.10 -10.08 -0.83
N ASN A 49 20.75 -9.35 -1.72
CA ASN A 49 21.12 -7.94 -1.51
C ASN A 49 19.83 -7.10 -1.62
N HIS A 50 19.00 -7.09 -0.59
CA HIS A 50 17.90 -6.13 -0.50
C HIS A 50 18.45 -4.83 0.10
N ASP A 51 18.30 -3.72 -0.62
CA ASP A 51 18.66 -2.39 -0.13
C ASP A 51 17.91 -2.09 1.18
N LYS A 52 18.58 -1.37 2.10
CA LYS A 52 17.97 -0.94 3.38
C LYS A 52 16.81 -0.01 3.09
N ILE A 53 15.67 -0.27 3.72
CA ILE A 53 14.53 0.66 3.67
C ILE A 53 14.95 1.92 4.42
N LEU A 54 14.80 3.07 3.78
CA LEU A 54 15.09 4.36 4.40
C LEU A 54 14.06 4.62 5.52
N ASN A 55 14.52 5.20 6.62
CA ASN A 55 13.69 5.52 7.80
C ASN A 55 13.08 4.31 8.55
N ASP A 56 13.68 3.11 8.46
CA ASP A 56 13.17 1.88 9.10
C ASP A 56 13.94 1.49 10.38
N ASN A 57 14.69 2.41 10.98
CA ASN A 57 15.46 2.19 12.20
C ASN A 57 15.64 3.49 12.99
N MET A 58 14.57 3.94 13.61
CA MET A 58 14.53 5.14 14.46
C MET A 58 14.27 4.73 15.92
N ASP A 59 14.63 5.58 16.88
CA ASP A 59 14.10 5.49 18.23
C ASP A 59 12.61 5.87 18.25
N ASP A 60 11.91 5.48 19.31
CA ASP A 60 10.45 5.65 19.43
C ASP A 60 10.00 7.12 19.26
N GLU A 61 10.76 8.05 19.82
CA GLU A 61 10.43 9.47 19.81
C GLU A 61 10.59 10.06 18.40
N SER A 62 11.70 9.73 17.73
CA SER A 62 11.96 10.12 16.35
C SER A 62 10.97 9.48 15.37
N PHE A 63 10.58 8.24 15.60
CA PHE A 63 9.60 7.56 14.77
C PHE A 63 8.20 8.14 14.95
N HIS A 64 7.81 8.45 16.19
CA HIS A 64 6.54 9.12 16.46
C HIS A 64 6.46 10.49 15.77
N LEU A 65 7.54 11.28 15.83
CA LEU A 65 7.63 12.58 15.15
C LEU A 65 7.55 12.43 13.62
N PHE A 66 8.24 11.45 13.07
CA PHE A 66 8.16 11.13 11.62
C PHE A 66 6.71 10.83 11.20
N LEU A 67 6.00 9.99 11.96
CA LEU A 67 4.60 9.69 11.69
C LEU A 67 3.69 10.91 11.83
N TYR A 68 3.92 11.74 12.86
CA TYR A 68 3.17 12.98 13.07
C TYR A 68 3.33 13.94 11.88
N ASP A 69 4.57 14.16 11.43
CA ASP A 69 4.84 15.04 10.29
C ASP A 69 4.20 14.52 9.02
N PHE A 70 4.34 13.22 8.74
CA PHE A 70 3.68 12.56 7.61
C PHE A 70 2.15 12.70 7.69
N TYR A 71 1.54 12.37 8.83
CA TYR A 71 0.08 12.48 8.98
C TYR A 71 -0.43 13.91 8.87
N THR A 72 0.36 14.88 9.30
CA THR A 72 0.06 16.30 9.09
C THR A 72 -0.08 16.59 7.59
N GLN A 73 0.83 16.12 6.77
CA GLN A 73 0.76 16.31 5.32
C GLN A 73 -0.43 15.53 4.70
N MET A 74 -0.66 14.30 5.15
CA MET A 74 -1.79 13.48 4.70
C MET A 74 -3.13 14.17 5.00
N MET A 75 -3.33 14.58 6.25
CA MET A 75 -4.58 15.22 6.67
C MET A 75 -4.83 16.56 5.98
N ARG A 76 -3.76 17.30 5.66
CA ARG A 76 -3.83 18.54 4.88
C ARG A 76 -4.21 18.29 3.43
N SER A 77 -3.71 17.23 2.82
CA SER A 77 -3.94 16.87 1.41
C SER A 77 -5.35 16.35 1.15
N LEU A 78 -5.97 15.69 2.15
CA LEU A 78 -7.29 15.10 2.01
C LEU A 78 -8.39 16.16 2.08
N LYS A 79 -9.43 16.02 1.23
CA LYS A 79 -10.70 16.74 1.39
C LYS A 79 -11.44 16.31 2.66
N GLU A 80 -12.43 17.07 3.09
CA GLU A 80 -13.41 16.62 4.09
C GLU A 80 -14.13 15.37 3.54
N GLY A 81 -14.25 14.31 4.36
CA GLY A 81 -14.74 12.99 3.95
C GLY A 81 -13.73 12.19 3.12
N GLY A 82 -12.52 12.69 2.87
CA GLY A 82 -11.44 11.93 2.22
C GLY A 82 -11.00 10.75 3.09
N VAL A 83 -10.91 9.58 2.49
CA VAL A 83 -10.65 8.31 3.17
C VAL A 83 -9.15 8.01 3.23
N TYR A 84 -8.72 7.29 4.26
CA TYR A 84 -7.34 6.77 4.33
C TYR A 84 -7.30 5.31 4.75
N TYR A 85 -6.34 4.60 4.16
CA TYR A 85 -5.89 3.25 4.49
C TYR A 85 -4.38 3.29 4.74
N ILE A 86 -3.97 2.92 5.95
CA ILE A 86 -2.57 3.01 6.39
C ILE A 86 -2.14 1.65 6.90
N PHE A 87 -1.28 0.97 6.14
CA PHE A 87 -0.69 -0.29 6.60
C PHE A 87 0.35 -0.04 7.68
N HIS A 88 0.50 -0.97 8.62
CA HIS A 88 1.51 -0.86 9.68
C HIS A 88 1.89 -2.22 10.25
N ALA A 89 3.03 -2.30 10.95
CA ALA A 89 3.33 -3.45 11.80
C ALA A 89 2.53 -3.34 13.10
N ASP A 90 2.03 -4.48 13.61
CA ASP A 90 1.29 -4.50 14.88
C ASP A 90 2.15 -4.06 16.07
N THR A 91 3.45 -4.37 16.05
CA THR A 91 4.43 -3.95 17.07
C THR A 91 4.52 -2.43 17.24
N GLU A 92 4.30 -1.67 16.19
CA GLU A 92 4.31 -0.20 16.16
C GLU A 92 2.91 0.42 16.23
N GLY A 93 1.90 -0.41 16.44
CA GLY A 93 0.49 0.01 16.43
C GLY A 93 0.16 1.17 17.38
N LEU A 94 0.88 1.31 18.51
CA LEU A 94 0.72 2.44 19.43
C LEU A 94 1.19 3.74 18.78
N ASN A 95 2.39 3.77 18.20
CA ASN A 95 2.96 4.95 17.55
C ASN A 95 2.09 5.41 16.38
N PHE A 96 1.66 4.47 15.53
CA PHE A 96 0.77 4.76 14.40
C PHE A 96 -0.55 5.38 14.82
N ARG A 97 -1.19 4.85 15.89
CA ARG A 97 -2.50 5.34 16.36
C ARG A 97 -2.41 6.66 17.11
N SER A 98 -1.38 6.84 17.95
CA SER A 98 -1.21 8.08 18.72
C SER A 98 -0.89 9.25 17.81
N ALA A 99 0.09 9.12 16.91
CA ALA A 99 0.44 10.18 15.96
C ALA A 99 -0.73 10.56 15.06
N LEU A 100 -1.49 9.56 14.53
CA LEU A 100 -2.69 9.84 13.73
C LEU A 100 -3.74 10.64 14.51
N LYS A 101 -3.98 10.27 15.77
CA LYS A 101 -4.94 10.96 16.64
C LYS A 101 -4.51 12.39 16.94
N GLU A 102 -3.23 12.63 17.16
CA GLU A 102 -2.67 13.96 17.43
C GLU A 102 -2.81 14.90 16.22
N CYS A 103 -2.76 14.34 15.00
CA CYS A 103 -3.03 15.07 13.75
C CYS A 103 -4.54 15.25 13.44
N GLY A 104 -5.44 14.93 14.38
CA GLY A 104 -6.89 15.05 14.21
C GLY A 104 -7.53 13.92 13.40
N GLY A 105 -6.77 12.86 13.06
CA GLY A 105 -7.30 11.66 12.46
C GLY A 105 -7.97 10.72 13.47
N SER A 106 -8.77 9.79 12.99
CA SER A 106 -9.44 8.80 13.85
C SER A 106 -9.50 7.44 13.17
N VAL A 107 -9.09 6.40 13.89
CA VAL A 107 -9.26 5.02 13.42
C VAL A 107 -10.74 4.65 13.59
N LYS A 108 -11.42 4.38 12.48
CA LYS A 108 -12.81 3.90 12.48
C LYS A 108 -12.85 2.38 12.55
N GLU A 109 -12.01 1.74 11.76
CA GLU A 109 -11.88 0.28 11.72
C GLU A 109 -10.40 -0.11 11.54
N THR A 110 -10.06 -1.33 11.95
CA THR A 110 -8.77 -1.94 11.62
C THR A 110 -9.04 -3.13 10.72
N LEU A 111 -8.50 -3.06 9.52
CA LEU A 111 -8.59 -4.14 8.54
C LEU A 111 -7.39 -5.07 8.74
N ILE A 112 -7.58 -6.34 8.50
CA ILE A 112 -6.54 -7.36 8.61
C ILE A 112 -6.34 -7.99 7.23
N TRP A 113 -5.17 -7.79 6.66
CA TRP A 113 -4.77 -8.54 5.47
C TRP A 113 -4.07 -9.83 5.88
N VAL A 114 -4.69 -10.96 5.57
CA VAL A 114 -4.12 -12.29 5.82
C VAL A 114 -3.20 -12.66 4.64
N LYS A 115 -1.92 -12.91 4.95
CA LYS A 115 -0.91 -13.29 3.94
C LYS A 115 -1.04 -14.77 3.56
N ASN A 116 -0.68 -15.11 2.33
CA ASN A 116 -0.66 -16.49 1.84
C ASN A 116 0.37 -17.34 2.61
N ALA A 117 1.51 -16.76 2.97
CA ALA A 117 2.58 -17.41 3.71
C ALA A 117 2.86 -16.68 5.04
N LEU A 118 3.26 -17.43 6.05
CA LEU A 118 3.75 -16.87 7.30
C LEU A 118 5.14 -16.21 7.10
N VAL A 119 5.44 -15.24 7.94
CA VAL A 119 6.77 -14.64 8.05
C VAL A 119 7.53 -15.39 9.14
N LEU A 120 8.57 -16.15 8.76
CA LEU A 120 9.43 -16.83 9.71
C LEU A 120 10.17 -15.80 10.57
N GLY A 121 10.06 -15.95 11.89
CA GLY A 121 10.74 -15.15 12.90
C GLY A 121 11.15 -16.00 14.09
N ARG A 122 11.69 -15.34 15.14
CA ARG A 122 12.08 -15.97 16.39
C ARG A 122 10.98 -15.94 17.46
N GLN A 123 9.81 -15.37 17.09
CA GLN A 123 8.64 -15.29 17.95
C GLN A 123 7.99 -16.67 18.10
N ASP A 124 7.24 -16.89 19.20
CA ASP A 124 6.46 -18.11 19.43
C ASP A 124 5.37 -18.29 18.36
N TYR A 125 4.76 -17.19 17.92
CA TYR A 125 3.77 -17.17 16.84
C TYR A 125 4.32 -16.41 15.63
N HIS A 126 4.24 -17.03 14.45
CA HIS A 126 4.68 -16.39 13.20
C HIS A 126 3.61 -15.47 12.65
N TRP A 127 4.01 -14.26 12.27
CA TRP A 127 3.13 -13.28 11.65
C TRP A 127 2.61 -13.81 10.31
N LYS A 128 1.29 -13.83 10.17
CA LYS A 128 0.58 -14.21 8.94
C LYS A 128 -0.39 -13.13 8.47
N HIS A 129 -0.36 -11.98 9.07
CA HIS A 129 -1.23 -10.86 8.71
C HIS A 129 -0.49 -9.52 8.79
N GLU A 130 -1.08 -8.51 8.18
CA GLU A 130 -0.75 -7.11 8.39
C GLU A 130 -2.02 -6.33 8.71
N PRO A 131 -2.02 -5.51 9.77
CA PRO A 131 -3.10 -4.59 10.05
C PRO A 131 -3.04 -3.37 9.14
N CYS A 132 -4.22 -2.79 8.87
CA CYS A 132 -4.39 -1.57 8.12
C CYS A 132 -5.41 -0.67 8.84
N LEU A 133 -5.01 0.53 9.22
CA LEU A 133 -5.91 1.51 9.81
C LEU A 133 -6.80 2.09 8.71
N TYR A 134 -8.10 2.11 8.98
CA TYR A 134 -9.09 2.71 8.11
C TYR A 134 -9.80 3.86 8.83
N GLY A 135 -9.97 4.97 8.11
CA GLY A 135 -10.70 6.13 8.60
C GLY A 135 -10.91 7.17 7.51
N TRP A 136 -11.43 8.31 7.90
CA TRP A 136 -11.66 9.45 7.02
C TRP A 136 -11.49 10.78 7.76
N LYS A 137 -11.18 11.83 7.01
CA LYS A 137 -11.13 13.20 7.52
C LYS A 137 -12.54 13.67 7.83
N GLU A 138 -12.75 14.15 9.04
CA GLU A 138 -14.05 14.69 9.48
C GLU A 138 -14.45 15.93 8.66
N GLY A 139 -15.73 16.29 8.72
CA GLY A 139 -16.29 17.49 8.07
C GLY A 139 -17.32 17.19 7.00
N ALA A 140 -17.23 16.05 6.31
CA ALA A 140 -18.19 15.60 5.31
C ALA A 140 -18.39 14.08 5.33
N GLY A 141 -19.42 13.60 4.62
CA GLY A 141 -19.65 12.18 4.40
C GLY A 141 -18.56 11.58 3.49
N HIS A 142 -18.00 10.46 3.90
CA HIS A 142 -17.05 9.70 3.08
C HIS A 142 -17.76 8.85 2.03
N TYR A 143 -17.07 8.56 0.94
CA TYR A 143 -17.55 7.59 -0.04
C TYR A 143 -17.11 6.17 0.36
N PHE A 144 -18.06 5.24 0.34
CA PHE A 144 -17.81 3.82 0.37
C PHE A 144 -18.75 3.13 -0.64
N ILE A 145 -18.26 2.08 -1.30
CA ILE A 145 -19.06 1.30 -2.24
C ILE A 145 -20.31 0.76 -1.54
N ASN A 146 -21.43 0.73 -2.27
CA ASN A 146 -22.70 0.19 -1.71
C ASN A 146 -22.69 -1.35 -1.69
N ASP A 147 -21.72 -1.90 -0.97
CA ASP A 147 -21.56 -3.33 -0.73
C ASP A 147 -21.37 -3.58 0.77
N ARG A 148 -22.41 -4.14 1.40
CA ARG A 148 -22.44 -4.45 2.84
C ARG A 148 -21.90 -5.83 3.18
N THR A 149 -21.36 -6.56 2.22
CA THR A 149 -20.71 -7.86 2.44
C THR A 149 -19.22 -7.74 2.79
N GLN A 150 -18.65 -6.54 2.66
CA GLN A 150 -17.25 -6.29 3.00
C GLN A 150 -17.00 -6.53 4.49
N THR A 151 -15.90 -7.23 4.80
CA THR A 151 -15.49 -7.55 6.17
C THR A 151 -14.14 -6.90 6.49
N THR A 152 -13.81 -6.82 7.77
CA THR A 152 -12.52 -6.30 8.23
C THR A 152 -11.35 -7.28 8.02
N VAL A 153 -11.62 -8.52 7.64
CA VAL A 153 -10.59 -9.52 7.33
C VAL A 153 -10.55 -9.76 5.83
N PHE A 154 -9.39 -9.52 5.21
CA PHE A 154 -9.11 -9.82 3.81
C PHE A 154 -8.32 -11.12 3.72
N GLU A 155 -8.99 -12.19 3.36
CA GLU A 155 -8.42 -13.50 3.14
C GLU A 155 -8.70 -13.94 1.70
N ASP A 156 -7.64 -14.20 0.92
CA ASP A 156 -7.75 -14.61 -0.50
C ASP A 156 -7.99 -16.13 -0.66
N LYS A 157 -8.60 -16.78 0.33
CA LYS A 157 -8.97 -18.18 0.18
C LYS A 157 -10.34 -18.32 -0.44
N VAL A 158 -10.35 -18.81 -1.66
CA VAL A 158 -11.56 -19.40 -2.25
C VAL A 158 -11.73 -20.77 -1.60
N ASP A 159 -12.77 -20.95 -0.81
CA ASP A 159 -13.13 -22.25 -0.25
C ASP A 159 -13.84 -23.03 -1.37
N LEU A 160 -13.06 -23.76 -2.17
CA LEU A 160 -13.55 -24.53 -3.32
C LEU A 160 -14.61 -25.57 -2.94
N GLU A 161 -14.63 -26.03 -1.67
CA GLU A 161 -15.60 -27.02 -1.19
C GLU A 161 -16.99 -26.40 -0.94
N LYS A 162 -17.05 -25.07 -0.80
CA LYS A 162 -18.33 -24.35 -0.61
C LYS A 162 -18.92 -23.80 -1.90
N LEU A 163 -18.17 -23.85 -3.01
CA LEU A 163 -18.66 -23.40 -4.31
C LEU A 163 -19.63 -24.43 -4.88
N THR A 164 -20.73 -23.94 -5.42
CA THR A 164 -21.64 -24.76 -6.22
C THR A 164 -20.94 -25.19 -7.51
N LYS A 165 -21.42 -26.24 -8.14
CA LYS A 165 -20.87 -26.71 -9.43
C LYS A 165 -20.90 -25.62 -10.50
N ASP A 166 -21.92 -24.76 -10.49
CA ASP A 166 -22.07 -23.69 -11.48
C ASP A 166 -21.08 -22.54 -11.22
N GLU A 167 -20.86 -22.17 -9.94
CA GLU A 167 -19.81 -21.20 -9.55
C GLU A 167 -18.40 -21.73 -9.86
N LEU A 168 -18.14 -23.02 -9.65
CA LEU A 168 -16.87 -23.65 -10.04
C LEU A 168 -16.68 -23.64 -11.57
N ILE A 169 -17.74 -23.91 -12.35
CA ILE A 169 -17.70 -23.87 -13.81
C ILE A 169 -17.47 -22.44 -14.30
N GLU A 170 -18.11 -21.44 -13.67
CA GLU A 170 -17.95 -20.03 -14.03
C GLU A 170 -16.55 -19.55 -13.69
N MET A 171 -16.02 -19.89 -12.53
CA MET A 171 -14.63 -19.62 -12.14
C MET A 171 -13.62 -20.32 -13.07
N CYS A 172 -13.89 -21.57 -13.48
CA CYS A 172 -13.07 -22.25 -14.48
C CYS A 172 -13.14 -21.59 -15.84
N LYS A 173 -14.31 -21.09 -16.27
CA LYS A 173 -14.45 -20.35 -17.53
C LYS A 173 -13.71 -19.04 -17.49
N GLU A 174 -13.82 -18.27 -16.39
CA GLU A 174 -13.05 -17.03 -16.17
C GLU A 174 -11.54 -17.30 -16.25
N LEU A 175 -11.05 -18.35 -15.58
CA LEU A 175 -9.65 -18.77 -15.63
C LEU A 175 -9.22 -19.25 -17.03
N MET A 176 -10.12 -19.82 -17.82
CA MET A 176 -9.84 -20.25 -19.20
C MET A 176 -9.96 -19.11 -20.22
N GLU A 177 -10.84 -18.13 -19.95
CA GLU A 177 -10.99 -16.92 -20.76
C GLU A 177 -9.85 -15.92 -20.49
N GLU A 178 -9.23 -15.97 -19.32
CA GLU A 178 -8.02 -15.19 -18.98
C GLU A 178 -6.76 -15.60 -19.78
N GLN A 179 -6.84 -16.59 -20.68
CA GLN A 179 -5.77 -16.87 -21.66
C GLN A 179 -5.76 -15.89 -22.85
N VAL A 180 -6.73 -15.01 -22.96
CA VAL A 180 -6.64 -13.82 -23.82
C VAL A 180 -5.83 -12.79 -23.04
N PRO A 181 -4.87 -12.05 -23.63
CA PRO A 181 -4.07 -11.07 -22.90
C PRO A 181 -4.96 -9.99 -22.35
N THR A 182 -5.49 -10.24 -21.15
CA THR A 182 -6.19 -9.24 -20.34
C THR A 182 -5.16 -8.55 -19.47
N THR A 183 -5.33 -7.26 -19.27
CA THR A 183 -4.51 -6.39 -18.42
C THR A 183 -4.55 -6.75 -16.93
N ILE A 184 -5.05 -7.94 -16.58
CA ILE A 184 -5.08 -8.48 -15.21
C ILE A 184 -3.87 -9.37 -15.03
N ILE A 185 -2.85 -8.85 -14.37
CA ILE A 185 -1.69 -9.63 -13.96
C ILE A 185 -2.10 -10.42 -12.71
N HIS A 186 -2.25 -11.75 -12.84
CA HIS A 186 -2.25 -12.66 -11.72
C HIS A 186 -0.82 -12.72 -11.18
N GLU A 187 -0.49 -11.92 -10.21
CA GLU A 187 0.76 -12.07 -9.47
C GLU A 187 0.48 -12.89 -8.21
N ASP A 188 0.70 -14.18 -8.27
CA ASP A 188 1.17 -14.91 -7.11
C ASP A 188 2.40 -14.16 -6.59
N LYS A 189 2.45 -13.87 -5.27
CA LYS A 189 3.64 -13.24 -4.68
C LYS A 189 4.84 -14.09 -5.13
N PRO A 190 5.75 -13.57 -5.97
CA PRO A 190 6.87 -14.36 -6.45
C PRO A 190 7.64 -14.86 -5.24
N MET A 191 7.96 -16.14 -5.20
CA MET A 191 8.78 -16.75 -4.13
C MET A 191 10.20 -16.15 -4.08
N ARG A 192 10.55 -15.31 -5.08
CA ARG A 192 11.73 -14.44 -5.13
C ARG A 192 11.27 -13.07 -5.61
N ASN A 193 11.38 -12.08 -4.75
CA ASN A 193 11.13 -10.67 -5.07
C ASN A 193 12.48 -10.00 -5.28
N ASP A 194 12.93 -9.91 -6.53
CA ASP A 194 14.17 -9.20 -6.89
C ASP A 194 13.95 -7.67 -7.01
N VAL A 195 12.70 -7.19 -6.85
CA VAL A 195 12.29 -5.81 -7.13
C VAL A 195 12.07 -4.97 -5.87
N HIS A 196 11.37 -5.49 -4.85
CA HIS A 196 11.14 -4.79 -3.58
C HIS A 196 10.79 -5.78 -2.46
N PRO A 197 11.37 -5.67 -1.24
CA PRO A 197 11.21 -6.67 -0.18
C PRO A 197 9.79 -6.76 0.39
N THR A 198 8.99 -5.69 0.31
CA THR A 198 7.67 -5.56 0.98
C THR A 198 6.52 -5.16 0.06
N MET A 199 6.57 -5.54 -1.22
CA MET A 199 5.53 -5.18 -2.20
C MET A 199 4.14 -5.68 -1.81
N LYS A 200 3.15 -4.77 -1.78
CA LYS A 200 1.73 -5.13 -1.59
C LYS A 200 1.12 -5.67 -2.89
N PRO A 201 0.26 -6.70 -2.82
CA PRO A 201 -0.47 -7.20 -3.99
C PRO A 201 -1.35 -6.13 -4.63
N ILE A 202 -1.31 -6.01 -5.96
CA ILE A 202 -2.13 -5.04 -6.69
C ILE A 202 -3.62 -5.28 -6.45
N LYS A 203 -4.07 -6.53 -6.36
CA LYS A 203 -5.47 -6.89 -6.04
C LYS A 203 -5.92 -6.34 -4.70
N LEU A 204 -5.08 -6.43 -3.66
CA LEU A 204 -5.37 -5.87 -2.34
C LEU A 204 -5.58 -4.36 -2.42
N ILE A 205 -4.60 -3.64 -3.00
CA ILE A 205 -4.69 -2.18 -3.16
C ILE A 205 -5.87 -1.80 -4.03
N GLY A 206 -6.09 -2.49 -5.15
CA GLY A 206 -7.21 -2.26 -6.06
C GLY A 206 -8.57 -2.39 -5.38
N ARG A 207 -8.73 -3.34 -4.45
CA ARG A 207 -9.94 -3.48 -3.62
C ARG A 207 -10.18 -2.24 -2.76
N LEU A 208 -9.15 -1.73 -2.08
CA LEU A 208 -9.26 -0.53 -1.24
C LEU A 208 -9.60 0.70 -2.08
N VAL A 209 -8.92 0.88 -3.22
CA VAL A 209 -9.16 1.97 -4.16
C VAL A 209 -10.60 1.92 -4.69
N LYS A 210 -11.08 0.74 -5.10
CA LYS A 210 -12.45 0.56 -5.60
C LYS A 210 -13.51 0.84 -4.52
N ASN A 211 -13.26 0.42 -3.28
CA ASN A 211 -14.21 0.58 -2.17
C ASN A 211 -14.41 2.05 -1.78
N SER A 212 -13.34 2.85 -1.83
CA SER A 212 -13.35 4.21 -1.24
C SER A 212 -13.06 5.34 -2.22
N SER A 213 -13.08 5.05 -3.53
CA SER A 213 -12.99 6.10 -4.57
C SER A 213 -13.83 5.75 -5.80
N ARG A 214 -14.23 6.80 -6.56
CA ARG A 214 -14.89 6.66 -7.85
C ARG A 214 -13.88 6.78 -8.99
N PRO A 215 -14.19 6.29 -10.21
CA PRO A 215 -13.37 6.58 -11.39
C PRO A 215 -13.09 8.08 -11.54
N LYS A 216 -11.87 8.43 -11.94
CA LYS A 216 -11.35 9.80 -12.11
C LYS A 216 -11.08 10.58 -10.83
N GLU A 217 -11.40 10.06 -9.64
CA GLU A 217 -11.02 10.68 -8.37
C GLU A 217 -9.50 10.56 -8.11
N ASN A 218 -9.00 11.43 -7.25
CA ASN A 218 -7.59 11.57 -6.93
C ASN A 218 -7.22 10.64 -5.76
N VAL A 219 -6.21 9.81 -5.97
CA VAL A 219 -5.65 8.89 -4.97
C VAL A 219 -4.20 9.27 -4.72
N ILE A 220 -3.80 9.34 -3.46
CA ILE A 220 -2.41 9.62 -3.08
C ILE A 220 -1.78 8.43 -2.37
N ASP A 221 -0.50 8.18 -2.68
CA ASP A 221 0.37 7.27 -1.96
C ASP A 221 1.69 7.99 -1.63
N PHE A 222 1.94 8.19 -0.34
CA PHE A 222 3.11 8.92 0.17
C PHE A 222 4.39 8.07 0.21
N PHE A 223 4.27 6.75 0.03
CA PHE A 223 5.37 5.78 0.08
C PHE A 223 5.21 4.79 -1.06
N GLY A 224 5.46 5.26 -2.27
CA GLY A 224 5.16 4.55 -3.53
C GLY A 224 5.81 3.18 -3.67
N GLY A 225 6.99 2.99 -3.08
CA GLY A 225 7.73 1.74 -3.10
C GLY A 225 7.89 1.21 -4.53
N SER A 226 7.28 0.05 -4.81
CA SER A 226 7.30 -0.52 -6.15
C SER A 226 6.18 -0.03 -7.08
N GLY A 227 5.29 0.89 -6.63
CA GLY A 227 4.22 1.47 -7.44
C GLY A 227 2.91 0.67 -7.49
N SER A 228 2.65 -0.21 -6.52
CA SER A 228 1.42 -1.01 -6.54
C SER A 228 0.15 -0.16 -6.55
N THR A 229 0.14 0.97 -5.84
CA THR A 229 -0.98 1.91 -5.81
C THR A 229 -1.16 2.60 -7.18
N LEU A 230 -0.07 3.03 -7.81
CA LEU A 230 -0.13 3.62 -9.15
C LEU A 230 -0.72 2.66 -10.17
N ILE A 231 -0.23 1.41 -10.19
CA ILE A 231 -0.73 0.37 -11.11
C ILE A 231 -2.22 0.08 -10.86
N ALA A 232 -2.64 -0.06 -9.60
CA ALA A 232 -4.04 -0.29 -9.26
C ALA A 232 -4.94 0.89 -9.69
N CYS A 233 -4.48 2.13 -9.52
CA CYS A 233 -5.21 3.33 -9.93
C CYS A 233 -5.34 3.40 -11.45
N GLU A 234 -4.28 3.11 -12.20
CA GLU A 234 -4.30 3.07 -13.67
C GLU A 234 -5.34 2.06 -14.16
N GLN A 235 -5.32 0.83 -13.67
CA GLN A 235 -6.27 -0.22 -14.05
C GLN A 235 -7.72 0.13 -13.72
N LEU A 236 -7.94 0.91 -12.68
CA LEU A 236 -9.28 1.29 -12.21
C LEU A 236 -9.74 2.67 -12.69
N GLY A 237 -8.94 3.37 -13.49
CA GLY A 237 -9.24 4.70 -14.04
C GLY A 237 -9.30 5.80 -12.98
N ARG A 238 -8.40 5.76 -11.99
CA ARG A 238 -8.18 6.81 -10.99
C ARG A 238 -6.91 7.57 -11.32
N LYS A 239 -6.82 8.83 -10.86
CA LYS A 239 -5.58 9.59 -10.92
C LYS A 239 -4.74 9.28 -9.70
N CYS A 240 -3.48 8.88 -9.89
CA CYS A 240 -2.58 8.57 -8.79
C CYS A 240 -1.51 9.66 -8.64
N TYR A 241 -1.39 10.16 -7.43
CA TYR A 241 -0.31 11.02 -6.97
C TYR A 241 0.60 10.18 -6.08
N SER A 242 1.81 9.86 -6.53
CA SER A 242 2.71 8.99 -5.78
C SER A 242 4.03 9.68 -5.50
N MET A 243 4.50 9.52 -4.26
CA MET A 243 5.78 10.01 -3.77
C MET A 243 6.64 8.86 -3.32
N GLU A 244 7.93 8.95 -3.55
CA GLU A 244 8.93 7.98 -3.09
C GLU A 244 10.23 8.71 -2.77
N LEU A 245 10.87 8.33 -1.68
CA LEU A 245 12.09 8.98 -1.22
C LEU A 245 13.34 8.45 -1.96
N ASP A 246 13.38 7.15 -2.25
CA ASP A 246 14.51 6.53 -2.94
C ASP A 246 14.34 6.66 -4.47
N PRO A 247 15.24 7.38 -5.17
CA PRO A 247 15.16 7.56 -6.61
C PRO A 247 15.21 6.24 -7.40
N LYS A 248 15.83 5.19 -6.87
CA LYS A 248 15.86 3.87 -7.52
C LYS A 248 14.46 3.28 -7.68
N TYR A 249 13.59 3.47 -6.67
CA TYR A 249 12.23 2.98 -6.76
C TYR A 249 11.36 3.84 -7.67
N ILE A 250 11.68 5.11 -7.84
CA ILE A 250 11.03 5.95 -8.88
C ILE A 250 11.25 5.33 -10.26
N ASP A 251 12.48 4.90 -10.59
CA ASP A 251 12.76 4.24 -11.87
C ASP A 251 11.96 2.94 -12.03
N VAL A 252 11.81 2.16 -10.94
CA VAL A 252 10.98 0.95 -10.91
C VAL A 252 9.50 1.28 -11.17
N ILE A 253 8.97 2.30 -10.51
CA ILE A 253 7.59 2.75 -10.68
C ILE A 253 7.32 3.14 -12.13
N ILE A 254 8.22 3.94 -12.72
CA ILE A 254 8.12 4.41 -14.11
C ILE A 254 8.16 3.23 -15.07
N ASP A 255 9.15 2.34 -14.93
CA ASP A 255 9.30 1.17 -15.81
C ASP A 255 8.07 0.25 -15.76
N ARG A 256 7.49 0.03 -14.57
CA ARG A 256 6.27 -0.77 -14.41
C ARG A 256 5.07 -0.12 -15.08
N TRP A 257 4.91 1.18 -14.91
CA TRP A 257 3.80 1.92 -15.52
C TRP A 257 3.92 1.95 -17.04
N GLU A 258 5.11 2.24 -17.57
CA GLU A 258 5.38 2.24 -19.01
C GLU A 258 5.12 0.86 -19.64
N LYS A 259 5.50 -0.23 -18.94
CA LYS A 259 5.22 -1.60 -19.40
C LYS A 259 3.73 -1.94 -19.39
N LEU A 260 3.00 -1.43 -18.41
CA LEU A 260 1.56 -1.66 -18.31
C LEU A 260 0.78 -0.91 -19.39
N THR A 261 1.09 0.36 -19.59
CA THR A 261 0.31 1.26 -20.46
C THR A 261 0.79 1.27 -21.91
N GLY A 262 2.06 0.97 -22.14
CA GLY A 262 2.74 1.19 -23.44
C GLY A 262 3.07 2.66 -23.71
N GLU A 263 2.77 3.57 -22.79
CA GLU A 263 3.06 4.99 -22.89
C GLU A 263 4.46 5.29 -22.31
N LYS A 264 4.95 6.52 -22.54
CA LYS A 264 6.22 6.99 -21.98
C LYS A 264 5.98 8.06 -20.94
N ALA A 265 6.63 7.90 -19.79
CA ALA A 265 6.62 8.91 -18.74
C ALA A 265 7.36 10.17 -19.20
N VAL A 266 6.84 11.32 -18.82
CA VAL A 266 7.42 12.62 -19.17
C VAL A 266 7.95 13.28 -17.90
N LEU A 267 9.23 13.64 -17.91
CA LEU A 267 9.82 14.41 -16.81
C LEU A 267 9.37 15.86 -16.93
N ILE A 268 8.67 16.34 -15.91
CA ILE A 268 8.32 17.77 -15.77
C ILE A 268 9.47 18.42 -15.00
N THR A 269 10.25 19.24 -15.70
CA THR A 269 11.27 20.12 -15.10
C THR A 269 10.68 21.52 -15.00
N GLU A 270 10.68 22.09 -13.81
CA GLU A 270 10.45 23.54 -13.63
C GLU A 270 11.69 24.34 -14.01
#